data_b133294c23979598936456f77641d842
#
_entry.id   b133294c23979598936456f77641d842
#
_cell.length_a   1.000
_cell.length_b   1.000
_cell.length_c   1.000
_cell.angle_alpha   90.00
_cell.angle_beta   90.00
_cell.angle_gamma   90.00
#
_symmetry.space_group_name_H-M   'P 1'
#
loop_
_entity.id
_entity.type
_entity.pdbx_description
1 polymer ?
#
loop_
_entity_poly.entity_id
_entity_poly.type
_entity_poly.pdbx_seq_one_letter_code
_entity_poly.pdbx_strand_id
1 'polypeptide(L)' 'MSAHHDFLQFETVLSYCFTKTRSKDYDQAMHYGRLSGFFDDANKLTLTGSRMAVFLFDDCKAA' A
#
# COMPACT_ATOMS: atom_id res chain seq x y z
N MET A 1 17.61 0.83 7.39
CA MET A 1 16.72 0.62 7.13
C MET A 1 16.34 -0.53 7.02
N SER A 2 15.43 -0.74 7.11
CA SER A 2 15.18 -2.04 7.29
C SER A 2 14.17 -2.55 6.37
N ALA A 3 14.35 -3.76 5.90
CA ALA A 3 13.37 -4.45 5.08
C ALA A 3 12.05 -4.60 5.82
N HIS A 4 12.13 -4.68 7.13
CA HIS A 4 10.94 -4.80 7.97
C HIS A 4 10.05 -3.58 7.85
N HIS A 5 10.65 -2.40 7.85
CA HIS A 5 9.92 -1.15 7.73
C HIS A 5 9.25 -1.05 6.36
N ASP A 6 9.99 -1.42 5.32
CA ASP A 6 9.46 -1.41 3.95
C ASP A 6 8.31 -2.38 3.81
N PHE A 7 8.42 -3.54 4.44
CA PHE A 7 7.37 -4.54 4.40
C PHE A 7 6.10 -4.03 5.06
N LEU A 8 6.22 -3.35 6.19
CA LEU A 8 5.06 -2.79 6.88
C LEU A 8 4.36 -1.74 6.03
N GLN A 9 5.12 -0.91 5.34
CA GLN A 9 4.54 0.10 4.45
C GLN A 9 3.80 -0.57 3.31
N PHE A 10 4.40 -1.60 2.73
CA PHE A 10 3.78 -2.35 1.64
C PHE A 10 2.45 -2.94 2.10
N GLU A 11 2.47 -3.61 3.25
CA GLU A 11 1.27 -4.24 3.80
C GLU A 11 0.17 -3.23 4.07
N THR A 12 0.54 -2.08 4.58
CA THR A 12 -0.42 -1.02 4.90
C THR A 12 -1.13 -0.53 3.65
N VAL A 13 -0.37 -0.27 2.58
CA VAL A 13 -0.95 0.20 1.33
C VAL A 13 -1.77 -0.90 0.67
N LEU A 14 -1.29 -2.14 0.74
CA LEU A 14 -2.03 -3.26 0.17
C LEU A 14 -3.38 -3.44 0.88
N SER A 15 -3.39 -3.33 2.19
CA SER A 15 -4.64 -3.38 2.96
C SER A 15 -5.62 -2.31 2.51
N TYR A 16 -5.10 -1.11 2.29
CA TYR A 16 -5.91 -0.01 1.80
C TYR A 16 -6.52 -0.37 0.43
N CYS A 17 -5.71 -0.98 -0.44
CA CYS A 17 -6.19 -1.38 -1.75
C CYS A 17 -7.28 -2.44 -1.67
N PHE A 18 -7.14 -3.40 -0.77
CA PHE A 18 -8.18 -4.40 -0.54
C PHE A 18 -9.50 -3.73 -0.14
N THR A 19 -9.42 -2.75 0.75
CA THR A 19 -10.59 -2.02 1.20
C THR A 19 -11.25 -1.28 0.04
N LYS A 20 -10.45 -0.64 -0.80
CA LYS A 20 -10.99 0.16 -1.90
C LYS A 20 -11.60 -0.69 -3.00
N THR A 21 -11.01 -1.85 -3.27
CA THR A 21 -11.54 -2.73 -4.31
C THR A 21 -12.68 -3.60 -3.80
N ARG A 22 -12.80 -3.70 -2.49
CA ARG A 22 -13.79 -4.56 -1.84
C ARG A 22 -13.65 -6.00 -2.31
N SER A 23 -12.42 -6.38 -2.62
CA SER A 23 -12.11 -7.70 -3.13
C SER A 23 -11.10 -8.34 -2.21
N LYS A 24 -11.16 -9.65 -2.09
CA LYS A 24 -10.16 -10.40 -1.34
C LYS A 24 -9.08 -10.93 -2.27
N ASP A 25 -9.16 -10.59 -3.54
CA ASP A 25 -8.22 -11.05 -4.54
C ASP A 25 -6.96 -10.18 -4.51
N TYR A 26 -5.83 -10.81 -4.24
CA TYR A 26 -4.55 -10.12 -4.19
C TYR A 26 -4.25 -9.40 -5.52
N ASP A 27 -4.50 -10.09 -6.64
CA ASP A 27 -4.21 -9.53 -7.95
C ASP A 27 -5.03 -8.26 -8.21
N GLN A 28 -6.28 -8.25 -7.77
CA GLN A 28 -7.14 -7.09 -7.92
C GLN A 28 -6.62 -5.91 -7.12
N ALA A 29 -6.22 -6.18 -5.88
CA ALA A 29 -5.68 -5.13 -5.01
C ALA A 29 -4.39 -4.55 -5.58
N MET A 30 -3.50 -5.43 -6.06
CA MET A 30 -2.25 -4.97 -6.67
C MET A 30 -2.50 -4.16 -7.93
N HIS A 31 -3.47 -4.60 -8.75
CA HIS A 31 -3.82 -3.87 -9.95
C HIS A 31 -4.30 -2.45 -9.61
N TYR A 32 -5.16 -2.35 -8.62
CA TYR A 32 -5.64 -1.05 -8.15
C TYR A 32 -4.48 -0.18 -7.70
N GLY A 33 -3.56 -0.77 -6.93
CA GLY A 33 -2.40 -0.04 -6.44
C GLY A 33 -1.50 0.45 -7.57
N ARG A 34 -1.32 -0.37 -8.61
CA ARG A 34 -0.51 0.04 -9.74
C ARG A 34 -1.19 1.18 -10.51
N LEU A 35 -2.48 1.10 -10.71
CA LEU A 35 -3.23 2.16 -11.39
C LEU A 35 -3.19 3.46 -10.60
N SER A 36 -3.16 3.37 -9.28
CA SER A 36 -3.11 4.54 -8.41
C SER A 36 -1.70 5.10 -8.25
N GLY A 37 -0.69 4.36 -8.74
CA GLY A 37 0.70 4.80 -8.63
C GLY A 37 1.37 4.39 -7.33
N PHE A 38 0.74 3.53 -6.54
CA PHE A 38 1.33 3.06 -5.28
C PHE A 38 2.36 1.97 -5.50
N PHE A 39 2.20 1.18 -6.55
CA PHE A 39 3.14 0.10 -6.87
C PHE A 39 3.65 0.28 -8.29
N ASP A 40 4.86 -0.24 -8.54
CA ASP A 40 5.43 -0.19 -9.89
C ASP A 40 5.22 -1.52 -10.59
N ASP A 41 5.80 -1.64 -11.79
CA ASP A 41 5.64 -2.84 -12.60
C ASP A 41 6.21 -4.09 -11.93
N ALA A 42 7.16 -3.90 -11.03
CA ALA A 42 7.76 -5.01 -10.29
C ALA A 42 7.00 -5.29 -8.99
N ASN A 43 5.84 -4.67 -8.81
CA ASN A 43 5.00 -4.82 -7.61
C ASN A 43 5.72 -4.36 -6.35
N LYS A 44 6.57 -3.35 -6.50
CA LYS A 44 7.25 -2.74 -5.37
C LYS A 44 6.61 -1.41 -5.05
N LEU A 45 6.69 -1.03 -3.79
CA LEU A 45 6.11 0.23 -3.34
C LEU A 45 6.87 1.40 -3.95
N THR A 46 6.14 2.32 -4.56
CA THR A 46 6.73 3.53 -5.14
C THR A 46 6.84 4.61 -4.06
N LEU A 47 7.48 5.73 -4.41
CA LEU A 47 7.53 6.87 -3.50
C LEU A 47 6.13 7.35 -3.13
N THR A 48 5.24 7.40 -4.11
CA THR A 48 3.85 7.77 -3.87
C THR A 48 3.20 6.80 -2.89
N GLY A 49 3.43 5.49 -3.08
CA GLY A 49 2.91 4.48 -2.18
C GLY A 49 3.47 4.62 -0.78
N SER A 50 4.75 4.93 -0.69
CA SER A 50 5.40 5.10 0.61
C SER A 50 4.79 6.29 1.37
N ARG A 51 4.52 7.38 0.67
CA ARG A 51 3.88 8.54 1.26
C ARG A 51 2.47 8.21 1.74
N MET A 52 1.77 7.43 0.96
CA MET A 52 0.43 6.98 1.34
C MET A 52 0.49 6.14 2.60
N ALA A 53 1.49 5.27 2.72
CA ALA A 53 1.65 4.43 3.89
C ALA A 53 1.86 5.28 5.14
N VAL A 54 2.69 6.29 5.05
CA VAL A 54 2.94 7.20 6.18
C VAL A 54 1.64 7.88 6.60
N PHE A 55 0.88 8.34 5.62
CA PHE A 55 -0.39 9.00 5.87
C PHE A 55 -1.36 8.05 6.59
N LEU A 56 -1.41 6.80 6.15
CA LEU A 56 -2.30 5.81 6.75
C LEU A 56 -1.89 5.47 8.18
N PHE A 57 -0.58 5.40 8.44
CA PHE A 57 -0.10 5.16 9.79
C PHE A 57 -0.49 6.30 10.72
N ASP A 58 -0.33 7.54 10.26
CA ASP A 58 -0.69 8.70 11.06
C ASP A 58 -2.18 8.70 11.37
N ASP A 59 -2.99 8.33 10.40
CA ASP A 59 -4.42 8.26 10.59
C ASP A 59 -4.78 7.27 11.69
N CYS A 60 -4.14 6.10 11.67
CA CYS A 60 -4.34 5.11 12.70
C CYS A 60 -3.94 5.60 14.08
N LYS A 61 -2.86 6.34 14.15
CA LYS A 61 -2.38 6.87 15.42
C LYS A 61 -3.30 7.96 15.95
N ALA A 62 -3.88 8.72 15.06
CA ALA A 62 -4.77 9.81 15.45
C ALA A 62 -6.08 9.28 16.03
N ALA A 63 -6.43 8.07 15.66
CA ALA A 63 -7.63 7.45 16.18
C ALA A 63 -7.41 6.98 17.60
#